data_3f678c90d34d9c225e44459176512a57
#
_entry.id   3f678c90d34d9c225e44459176512a57
#
_cell.length_a   1.000
_cell.length_b   1.000
_cell.length_c   1.000
_cell.angle_alpha   90.00
_cell.angle_beta   90.00
_cell.angle_gamma   90.00
#
_symmetry.space_group_name_H-M   'P 1'
#
loop_
_entity.id
_entity.type
_entity.pdbx_description
1 polymer ?
#
loop_
_entity_poly.entity_id
_entity_poly.type
_entity_poly.pdbx_seq_one_letter_code
_entity_poly.pdbx_strand_id
1 'polypeptide(L)'
;MKKATAFLAAAVMMASLAGGALSVQAAAKTDLTIAVDADVDTLHSTDYSTTVEHDILSQIYDTLMYMNPDGSHDPEPRIAESYEISDDGLDYTFHLRNDVTFQNGTPLTAKDVKFSLELCKDSEYQGSMVTGLDSVETPDDYTVVCHLSNPYSPFMLGVCQVNIASKDYYDSSADEFATNPVGSGPYKYTGRSKGSNITLEAYDGYYRGEAPIKEVNFEVIPDQSTTAIALQTGEVNFATIESSTIAQLSANPNIEIAEVANSGFTYVSMNTEKEPFNDVKVRQAINYAINRENLVQVCYDGEAEVNSNICSKDRFGYSDDQFQYTYDPEKAKELLAEAGIETPYDLGEMLVAEKYSNIATVLQSDLAAVGLNVTIAVKEFNSYIGDLTSGNYGITALEMTLDGDT
;
A
#
# COMPACT_ATOMS: atom_id res chain seq x y z
N MET A 1 -80.76 4.60 -5.35
CA MET A 1 -79.89 3.43 -5.56
C MET A 1 -78.68 3.68 -6.45
N LYS A 2 -78.14 4.92 -6.51
CA LYS A 2 -76.90 5.22 -7.33
C LYS A 2 -75.73 5.75 -6.49
N LYS A 3 -75.82 5.73 -5.15
CA LYS A 3 -74.70 6.17 -4.24
C LYS A 3 -74.04 5.03 -3.46
N ALA A 4 -74.57 3.83 -3.51
CA ALA A 4 -73.99 2.68 -2.78
C ALA A 4 -72.99 1.86 -3.61
N THR A 5 -73.00 1.99 -4.95
CA THR A 5 -72.06 1.29 -5.83
C THR A 5 -70.71 1.98 -6.05
N ALA A 6 -70.59 3.27 -5.72
CA ALA A 6 -69.33 4.00 -5.81
C ALA A 6 -68.41 3.77 -4.58
N PHE A 7 -68.99 3.41 -3.44
CA PHE A 7 -68.19 3.15 -2.22
C PHE A 7 -67.57 1.74 -2.20
N LEU A 8 -68.18 0.78 -2.92
CA LEU A 8 -67.65 -0.59 -2.99
C LEU A 8 -66.44 -0.70 -3.96
N ALA A 9 -66.43 0.13 -4.99
CA ALA A 9 -65.31 0.16 -5.95
C ALA A 9 -64.04 0.84 -5.37
N ALA A 10 -64.20 1.84 -4.51
CA ALA A 10 -63.08 2.48 -3.84
C ALA A 10 -62.45 1.59 -2.72
N ALA A 11 -63.27 0.78 -2.07
CA ALA A 11 -62.77 -0.16 -1.03
C ALA A 11 -62.03 -1.35 -1.60
N VAL A 12 -62.37 -1.79 -2.83
CA VAL A 12 -61.63 -2.87 -3.53
C VAL A 12 -60.30 -2.38 -4.11
N MET A 13 -60.20 -1.10 -4.52
CA MET A 13 -58.93 -0.54 -4.98
C MET A 13 -57.95 -0.21 -3.83
N MET A 14 -58.42 0.04 -2.61
CA MET A 14 -57.55 0.22 -1.44
C MET A 14 -57.11 -1.11 -0.81
N ALA A 15 -57.83 -2.18 -1.01
CA ALA A 15 -57.41 -3.52 -0.56
C ALA A 15 -56.37 -4.19 -1.47
N SER A 16 -56.23 -3.72 -2.73
CA SER A 16 -55.18 -4.20 -3.66
C SER A 16 -53.85 -3.45 -3.54
N LEU A 17 -53.80 -2.32 -2.79
CA LEU A 17 -52.56 -1.59 -2.50
C LEU A 17 -51.93 -1.96 -1.13
N ALA A 18 -52.56 -2.79 -0.30
CA ALA A 18 -52.08 -3.22 1.00
C ALA A 18 -51.47 -4.65 1.01
N GLY A 19 -51.36 -5.27 -0.16
CA GLY A 19 -50.86 -6.66 -0.28
C GLY A 19 -49.76 -6.79 -1.32
N GLY A 20 -48.61 -6.20 -1.05
CA GLY A 20 -47.48 -6.40 -1.94
C GLY A 20 -46.40 -5.33 -1.85
N ALA A 21 -45.94 -5.03 -0.64
CA ALA A 21 -44.54 -4.67 -0.53
C ALA A 21 -43.74 -5.96 -0.76
N LEU A 22 -43.66 -6.36 -2.03
CA LEU A 22 -42.51 -7.15 -2.47
C LEU A 22 -41.32 -6.24 -2.19
N SER A 23 -40.63 -6.50 -1.08
CA SER A 23 -39.27 -6.06 -0.96
C SER A 23 -38.56 -6.66 -2.19
N VAL A 24 -38.41 -5.87 -3.22
CA VAL A 24 -37.41 -6.11 -4.24
C VAL A 24 -36.11 -6.03 -3.46
N GLN A 25 -35.68 -7.17 -2.94
CA GLN A 25 -34.34 -7.31 -2.44
C GLN A 25 -33.49 -7.10 -3.69
N ALA A 26 -32.88 -5.92 -3.80
CA ALA A 26 -31.94 -5.65 -4.88
C ALA A 26 -30.98 -6.84 -4.88
N ALA A 27 -30.90 -7.57 -6.00
CA ALA A 27 -29.89 -8.61 -6.13
C ALA A 27 -28.55 -7.94 -5.78
N ALA A 28 -27.81 -8.59 -4.89
CA ALA A 28 -26.48 -8.10 -4.53
C ALA A 28 -25.71 -7.93 -5.85
N LYS A 29 -25.10 -6.75 -6.06
CA LYS A 29 -24.20 -6.56 -7.21
C LYS A 29 -23.10 -7.61 -7.10
N THR A 30 -22.85 -8.30 -8.19
CA THR A 30 -21.81 -9.34 -8.31
C THR A 30 -20.63 -8.86 -9.13
N ASP A 31 -20.67 -7.64 -9.59
CA ASP A 31 -19.65 -6.92 -10.35
C ASP A 31 -19.14 -5.71 -9.55
N LEU A 32 -17.84 -5.50 -9.57
CA LEU A 32 -17.15 -4.41 -8.89
C LEU A 32 -16.26 -3.68 -9.90
N THR A 33 -16.44 -2.36 -10.02
CA THR A 33 -15.55 -1.50 -10.81
C THR A 33 -14.74 -0.64 -9.84
N ILE A 34 -13.41 -0.73 -9.93
CA ILE A 34 -12.43 -0.02 -9.12
C ILE A 34 -11.72 0.99 -10.01
N ALA A 35 -11.71 2.27 -9.64
CA ALA A 35 -10.88 3.25 -10.34
C ALA A 35 -9.43 3.15 -9.83
N VAL A 36 -8.48 3.12 -10.76
CA VAL A 36 -7.04 3.20 -10.51
C VAL A 36 -6.46 4.40 -11.25
N ASP A 37 -5.44 5.02 -10.68
CA ASP A 37 -4.85 6.26 -11.21
C ASP A 37 -3.84 6.03 -12.33
N ALA A 38 -3.37 4.80 -12.51
CA ALA A 38 -2.40 4.43 -13.54
C ALA A 38 -2.74 3.08 -14.18
N ASP A 39 -2.31 2.90 -15.43
CA ASP A 39 -2.30 1.59 -16.07
C ASP A 39 -1.09 0.78 -15.61
N VAL A 40 -1.17 -0.54 -15.66
CA VAL A 40 -0.06 -1.43 -15.33
C VAL A 40 0.90 -1.54 -16.51
N ASP A 41 2.18 -1.67 -16.24
CA ASP A 41 3.18 -2.00 -17.25
C ASP A 41 3.32 -3.51 -17.42
N THR A 42 3.18 -4.25 -16.33
CA THR A 42 3.36 -5.70 -16.27
C THR A 42 2.33 -6.37 -15.37
N LEU A 43 2.10 -7.65 -15.61
CA LEU A 43 1.39 -8.56 -14.70
C LEU A 43 2.31 -9.72 -14.26
N HIS A 44 3.62 -9.49 -14.31
CA HIS A 44 4.62 -10.45 -13.84
C HIS A 44 4.54 -10.61 -12.32
N SER A 45 4.67 -11.84 -11.82
CA SER A 45 4.48 -12.14 -10.40
C SER A 45 5.48 -11.47 -9.46
N THR A 46 6.67 -11.08 -9.96
CA THR A 46 7.77 -10.50 -9.15
C THR A 46 8.41 -9.25 -9.76
N ASP A 47 8.19 -8.94 -11.04
CA ASP A 47 8.81 -7.78 -11.70
C ASP A 47 7.82 -6.62 -11.86
N TYR A 48 7.16 -6.26 -10.78
CA TYR A 48 6.27 -5.12 -10.68
C TYR A 48 6.84 -4.07 -9.72
N SER A 49 6.44 -2.81 -9.89
CA SER A 49 7.01 -1.68 -9.13
C SER A 49 5.98 -0.67 -8.63
N THR A 50 4.69 -0.86 -8.98
CA THR A 50 3.63 0.07 -8.61
C THR A 50 2.59 -0.59 -7.70
N THR A 51 1.93 0.22 -6.85
CA THR A 51 0.84 -0.25 -5.99
C THR A 51 -0.34 -0.80 -6.81
N VAL A 52 -0.66 -0.18 -7.96
CA VAL A 52 -1.73 -0.66 -8.85
C VAL A 52 -1.45 -2.06 -9.37
N GLU A 53 -0.19 -2.34 -9.76
CA GLU A 53 0.23 -3.69 -10.16
C GLU A 53 0.10 -4.67 -9.00
N HIS A 54 0.57 -4.29 -7.81
CA HIS A 54 0.44 -5.11 -6.60
C HIS A 54 -1.02 -5.45 -6.29
N ASP A 55 -1.92 -4.46 -6.28
CA ASP A 55 -3.34 -4.63 -5.96
C ASP A 55 -4.02 -5.62 -6.92
N ILE A 56 -3.71 -5.54 -8.22
CA ILE A 56 -4.24 -6.46 -9.23
C ILE A 56 -3.63 -7.85 -9.08
N LEU A 57 -2.31 -7.94 -8.90
CA LEU A 57 -1.59 -9.22 -8.79
C LEU A 57 -1.98 -9.99 -7.53
N SER A 58 -2.26 -9.30 -6.43
CA SER A 58 -2.74 -9.92 -5.17
C SER A 58 -4.12 -10.57 -5.29
N GLN A 59 -4.90 -10.24 -6.34
CA GLN A 59 -6.15 -10.92 -6.65
C GLN A 59 -5.93 -12.18 -7.51
N ILE A 60 -4.88 -12.18 -8.32
CA ILE A 60 -4.58 -13.26 -9.28
C ILE A 60 -3.74 -14.36 -8.63
N TYR A 61 -2.76 -13.97 -7.82
CA TYR A 61 -1.86 -14.87 -7.11
C TYR A 61 -2.28 -15.03 -5.64
N ASP A 62 -1.84 -16.09 -5.00
CA ASP A 62 -1.87 -16.24 -3.55
C ASP A 62 -0.45 -16.42 -3.01
N THR A 63 -0.27 -16.26 -1.72
CA THR A 63 1.02 -16.30 -1.02
C THR A 63 1.09 -17.54 -0.11
N LEU A 64 2.27 -17.89 0.41
CA LEU A 64 2.43 -19.00 1.34
C LEU A 64 1.61 -18.80 2.61
N MET A 65 1.73 -17.64 3.20
CA MET A 65 1.05 -17.21 4.42
C MET A 65 0.53 -15.79 4.19
N TYR A 66 -0.41 -15.34 4.98
CA TYR A 66 -0.96 -14.01 4.94
C TYR A 66 -0.67 -13.26 6.23
N MET A 67 -0.13 -12.07 6.13
CA MET A 67 0.05 -11.20 7.29
C MET A 67 -1.25 -10.42 7.52
N ASN A 68 -1.87 -10.61 8.69
CA ASN A 68 -3.11 -9.92 9.02
C ASN A 68 -2.82 -8.43 9.28
N PRO A 69 -3.53 -7.49 8.63
CA PRO A 69 -3.35 -6.05 8.85
C PRO A 69 -3.90 -5.55 10.19
N ASP A 70 -4.44 -6.43 11.04
CA ASP A 70 -4.97 -6.06 12.37
C ASP A 70 -3.89 -5.73 13.42
N GLY A 71 -2.62 -5.76 13.04
CA GLY A 71 -1.48 -5.51 13.91
C GLY A 71 -1.08 -6.71 14.79
N SER A 72 -1.72 -7.88 14.62
CA SER A 72 -1.35 -9.10 15.37
C SER A 72 0.05 -9.61 14.99
N HIS A 73 0.49 -9.36 13.76
CA HIS A 73 1.76 -9.79 13.17
C HIS A 73 1.96 -11.32 13.16
N ASP A 74 0.88 -12.06 13.41
CA ASP A 74 0.88 -13.52 13.33
C ASP A 74 0.45 -13.96 11.93
N PRO A 75 1.29 -14.68 11.17
CA PRO A 75 0.94 -15.13 9.83
C PRO A 75 -0.21 -16.11 9.84
N GLU A 76 -1.23 -15.86 9.02
CA GLU A 76 -2.35 -16.78 8.81
C GLU A 76 -2.06 -17.78 7.69
N PRO A 77 -2.53 -19.03 7.79
CA PRO A 77 -2.41 -20.03 6.75
C PRO A 77 -3.06 -19.60 5.43
N ARG A 78 -2.33 -19.81 4.32
CA ARG A 78 -2.81 -19.64 2.93
C ARG A 78 -2.47 -20.94 2.13
N ILE A 79 -1.49 -20.87 1.22
CA ILE A 79 -0.98 -22.05 0.51
C ILE A 79 -0.30 -23.00 1.49
N ALA A 80 0.42 -22.49 2.51
CA ALA A 80 0.89 -23.31 3.61
C ALA A 80 -0.15 -23.41 4.73
N GLU A 81 -0.34 -24.62 5.27
CA GLU A 81 -1.22 -24.89 6.43
C GLU A 81 -0.52 -24.54 7.75
N SER A 82 0.82 -24.67 7.80
CA SER A 82 1.63 -24.41 8.97
C SER A 82 3.07 -24.12 8.56
N TYR A 83 3.82 -23.61 9.51
CA TYR A 83 5.27 -23.42 9.38
C TYR A 83 5.98 -23.71 10.70
N GLU A 84 7.28 -23.98 10.62
CA GLU A 84 8.19 -24.16 11.75
C GLU A 84 9.46 -23.36 11.50
N ILE A 85 10.04 -22.82 12.58
CA ILE A 85 11.31 -22.10 12.52
C ILE A 85 12.29 -22.84 13.44
N SER A 86 13.50 -23.11 12.93
CA SER A 86 14.56 -23.72 13.73
C SER A 86 15.00 -22.84 14.91
N ASP A 87 15.53 -23.45 15.96
CA ASP A 87 15.96 -22.74 17.18
C ASP A 87 17.02 -21.64 16.92
N ASP A 88 17.81 -21.80 15.87
CA ASP A 88 18.82 -20.82 15.44
C ASP A 88 18.27 -19.77 14.47
N GLY A 89 17.01 -19.89 14.05
CA GLY A 89 16.35 -18.96 13.15
C GLY A 89 16.86 -18.99 11.71
N LEU A 90 17.51 -20.08 11.29
CA LEU A 90 18.09 -20.21 9.96
C LEU A 90 17.21 -20.99 9.00
N ASP A 91 16.40 -21.93 9.50
CA ASP A 91 15.54 -22.78 8.67
C ASP A 91 14.07 -22.48 8.93
N TYR A 92 13.35 -22.17 7.83
CA TYR A 92 11.90 -22.00 7.82
C TYR A 92 11.29 -23.12 7.01
N THR A 93 10.55 -24.02 7.68
CA THR A 93 9.87 -25.16 7.05
C THR A 93 8.39 -24.85 6.89
N PHE A 94 7.89 -24.88 5.67
CA PHE A 94 6.46 -24.69 5.34
C PHE A 94 5.83 -26.00 4.91
N HIS A 95 4.68 -26.33 5.49
CA HIS A 95 3.86 -27.48 5.11
C HIS A 95 2.69 -27.01 4.25
N LEU A 96 2.69 -27.41 2.99
CA LEU A 96 1.72 -26.95 2.01
C LEU A 96 0.42 -27.74 2.06
N ARG A 97 -0.67 -27.09 1.71
CA ARG A 97 -1.95 -27.74 1.37
C ARG A 97 -1.78 -28.59 0.11
N ASN A 98 -2.57 -29.65 0.00
CA ASN A 98 -2.56 -30.50 -1.17
C ASN A 98 -3.82 -30.39 -2.06
N ASP A 99 -4.68 -29.41 -1.76
CA ASP A 99 -5.92 -29.13 -2.47
C ASP A 99 -5.88 -27.81 -3.27
N VAL A 100 -4.71 -27.14 -3.35
CA VAL A 100 -4.55 -25.92 -4.11
C VAL A 100 -4.25 -26.22 -5.57
N THR A 101 -5.00 -25.56 -6.47
CA THR A 101 -4.75 -25.60 -7.92
C THR A 101 -4.56 -24.20 -8.48
N PHE A 102 -3.73 -24.11 -9.50
CA PHE A 102 -3.67 -22.92 -10.33
C PHE A 102 -4.95 -22.76 -11.16
N GLN A 103 -5.20 -21.55 -11.65
CA GLN A 103 -6.37 -21.20 -12.46
C GLN A 103 -6.46 -21.95 -13.81
N ASN A 104 -5.38 -22.55 -14.27
CA ASN A 104 -5.34 -23.48 -15.42
C ASN A 104 -5.64 -24.94 -15.02
N GLY A 105 -5.94 -25.22 -13.75
CA GLY A 105 -6.30 -26.56 -13.23
C GLY A 105 -5.11 -27.45 -12.86
N THR A 106 -3.87 -26.97 -12.97
CA THR A 106 -2.69 -27.74 -12.53
C THR A 106 -2.53 -27.66 -11.01
N PRO A 107 -2.12 -28.75 -10.31
CA PRO A 107 -1.90 -28.70 -8.87
C PRO A 107 -0.67 -27.85 -8.53
N LEU A 108 -0.77 -27.09 -7.43
CA LEU A 108 0.35 -26.34 -6.85
C LEU A 108 1.14 -27.28 -5.94
N THR A 109 2.47 -27.26 -6.07
CA THR A 109 3.39 -28.08 -5.29
C THR A 109 4.60 -27.27 -4.80
N ALA A 110 5.42 -27.91 -3.97
CA ALA A 110 6.65 -27.31 -3.43
C ALA A 110 7.62 -26.80 -4.51
N LYS A 111 7.63 -27.39 -5.70
CA LYS A 111 8.45 -26.91 -6.83
C LYS A 111 8.06 -25.51 -7.29
N ASP A 112 6.76 -25.18 -7.23
CA ASP A 112 6.24 -23.86 -7.64
C ASP A 112 6.60 -22.79 -6.61
N VAL A 113 6.53 -23.16 -5.33
CA VAL A 113 6.97 -22.29 -4.23
C VAL A 113 8.47 -22.00 -4.32
N LYS A 114 9.29 -23.05 -4.47
CA LYS A 114 10.74 -22.89 -4.67
C LYS A 114 11.04 -21.97 -5.84
N PHE A 115 10.42 -22.22 -6.99
CA PHE A 115 10.57 -21.40 -8.18
C PHE A 115 10.23 -19.93 -7.91
N SER A 116 9.11 -19.65 -7.24
CA SER A 116 8.65 -18.30 -6.97
C SER A 116 9.57 -17.54 -6.01
N LEU A 117 10.08 -18.21 -4.97
CA LEU A 117 11.04 -17.62 -4.03
C LEU A 117 12.40 -17.32 -4.71
N GLU A 118 12.88 -18.23 -5.56
CA GLU A 118 14.11 -18.03 -6.33
C GLU A 118 13.94 -16.91 -7.37
N LEU A 119 12.79 -16.86 -8.07
CA LEU A 119 12.45 -15.79 -9.01
C LEU A 119 12.35 -14.42 -8.30
N CYS A 120 11.74 -14.38 -7.13
CA CYS A 120 11.67 -13.18 -6.30
C CYS A 120 13.07 -12.71 -5.86
N LYS A 121 13.93 -13.64 -5.42
CA LYS A 121 15.32 -13.34 -5.01
C LYS A 121 16.12 -12.66 -6.12
N ASP A 122 15.89 -13.05 -7.37
CA ASP A 122 16.57 -12.52 -8.55
C ASP A 122 15.92 -11.23 -9.10
N SER A 123 14.75 -10.83 -8.59
CA SER A 123 14.05 -9.61 -9.02
C SER A 123 14.75 -8.35 -8.53
N GLU A 124 14.89 -7.37 -9.42
CA GLU A 124 15.39 -6.03 -9.08
C GLU A 124 14.42 -5.26 -8.17
N TYR A 125 13.12 -5.52 -8.29
CA TYR A 125 12.08 -4.80 -7.56
C TYR A 125 11.70 -5.49 -6.25
N GLN A 126 11.55 -6.81 -6.24
CA GLN A 126 10.98 -7.56 -5.12
C GLN A 126 12.01 -8.41 -4.35
N GLY A 127 13.27 -8.45 -4.77
CA GLY A 127 14.32 -9.28 -4.16
C GLY A 127 14.53 -9.01 -2.67
N SER A 128 14.22 -7.81 -2.19
CA SER A 128 14.29 -7.45 -0.77
C SER A 128 13.32 -8.23 0.12
N MET A 129 12.19 -8.72 -0.42
CA MET A 129 11.22 -9.52 0.33
C MET A 129 11.83 -10.81 0.90
N VAL A 130 12.78 -11.39 0.19
CA VAL A 130 13.45 -12.62 0.59
C VAL A 130 14.91 -12.38 1.02
N THR A 131 15.18 -11.22 1.61
CA THR A 131 16.50 -10.88 2.15
C THR A 131 17.01 -11.98 3.09
N GLY A 132 18.26 -12.39 2.88
CA GLY A 132 18.89 -13.46 3.65
C GLY A 132 18.63 -14.88 3.17
N LEU A 133 17.70 -15.09 2.23
CA LEU A 133 17.45 -16.41 1.65
C LEU A 133 18.71 -16.92 0.92
N ASP A 134 19.27 -18.03 1.39
CA ASP A 134 20.40 -18.70 0.75
C ASP A 134 19.91 -19.70 -0.30
N SER A 135 19.13 -20.68 0.15
CA SER A 135 18.61 -21.76 -0.71
C SER A 135 17.21 -22.22 -0.29
N VAL A 136 16.54 -22.91 -1.20
CA VAL A 136 15.22 -23.54 -0.96
C VAL A 136 15.31 -25.02 -1.27
N GLU A 137 14.94 -25.87 -0.34
CA GLU A 137 14.81 -27.32 -0.53
C GLU A 137 13.34 -27.74 -0.57
N THR A 138 13.06 -28.78 -1.37
CA THR A 138 11.72 -29.38 -1.48
C THR A 138 11.83 -30.90 -1.27
N PRO A 139 11.85 -31.37 -0.01
CA PRO A 139 12.03 -32.79 0.30
C PRO A 139 10.95 -33.69 -0.30
N ASP A 140 9.76 -33.16 -0.46
CA ASP A 140 8.60 -33.79 -1.11
C ASP A 140 7.73 -32.74 -1.79
N ASP A 141 6.58 -33.16 -2.35
CA ASP A 141 5.69 -32.26 -3.13
C ASP A 141 4.98 -31.20 -2.27
N TYR A 142 4.97 -31.32 -0.94
CA TYR A 142 4.21 -30.45 -0.04
C TYR A 142 5.03 -29.92 1.14
N THR A 143 6.34 -30.06 1.09
CA THR A 143 7.25 -29.50 2.11
C THR A 143 8.29 -28.60 1.43
N VAL A 144 8.41 -27.37 1.96
CA VAL A 144 9.40 -26.38 1.51
C VAL A 144 10.26 -25.98 2.69
N VAL A 145 11.58 -26.02 2.53
CA VAL A 145 12.54 -25.56 3.54
C VAL A 145 13.34 -24.41 2.95
N CYS A 146 13.20 -23.24 3.56
CA CYS A 146 13.97 -22.06 3.22
C CYS A 146 15.16 -21.96 4.19
N HIS A 147 16.37 -21.95 3.66
CA HIS A 147 17.60 -21.77 4.43
C HIS A 147 18.08 -20.33 4.33
N LEU A 148 18.33 -19.70 5.48
CA LEU A 148 18.87 -18.34 5.55
C LEU A 148 20.38 -18.36 5.85
N SER A 149 21.09 -17.41 5.25
CA SER A 149 22.52 -17.22 5.52
C SER A 149 22.81 -16.64 6.92
N ASN A 150 21.85 -15.92 7.49
CA ASN A 150 21.88 -15.36 8.85
C ASN A 150 20.44 -15.28 9.39
N PRO A 151 20.23 -15.34 10.71
CA PRO A 151 18.91 -15.14 11.29
C PRO A 151 18.35 -13.76 10.91
N TYR A 152 17.15 -13.74 10.32
CA TYR A 152 16.49 -12.53 9.85
C TYR A 152 14.98 -12.61 10.10
N SER A 153 14.53 -12.09 11.22
CA SER A 153 13.12 -12.20 11.65
C SER A 153 12.12 -11.58 10.68
N PRO A 154 12.44 -10.49 9.90
CA PRO A 154 11.51 -9.97 8.91
C PRO A 154 11.31 -10.87 7.68
N PHE A 155 12.05 -11.98 7.55
CA PHE A 155 11.89 -12.92 6.43
C PHE A 155 10.45 -13.42 6.28
N MET A 156 9.76 -13.68 7.41
CA MET A 156 8.37 -14.12 7.38
C MET A 156 7.44 -13.06 6.77
N LEU A 157 7.64 -11.77 7.08
CA LEU A 157 6.88 -10.67 6.48
C LEU A 157 7.03 -10.66 4.96
N GLY A 158 8.27 -10.80 4.48
CA GLY A 158 8.55 -10.85 3.05
C GLY A 158 7.92 -12.07 2.35
N VAL A 159 8.04 -13.25 2.95
CA VAL A 159 7.44 -14.48 2.39
C VAL A 159 5.92 -14.40 2.28
N CYS A 160 5.26 -13.66 3.19
CA CYS A 160 3.82 -13.41 3.12
C CYS A 160 3.40 -12.53 1.93
N GLN A 161 4.36 -11.92 1.23
CA GLN A 161 4.10 -11.04 0.08
C GLN A 161 4.54 -11.64 -1.25
N VAL A 162 5.29 -12.74 -1.24
CA VAL A 162 5.75 -13.38 -2.47
C VAL A 162 4.61 -14.09 -3.17
N ASN A 163 4.26 -13.63 -4.36
CA ASN A 163 3.26 -14.24 -5.24
C ASN A 163 3.73 -15.62 -5.72
N ILE A 164 2.97 -16.68 -5.44
CA ILE A 164 3.32 -18.05 -5.86
C ILE A 164 2.79 -18.30 -7.27
N ALA A 165 3.70 -18.51 -8.20
CA ALA A 165 3.45 -18.71 -9.61
C ALA A 165 3.74 -20.14 -10.06
N SER A 166 3.11 -20.57 -11.15
CA SER A 166 3.31 -21.91 -11.72
C SER A 166 4.63 -21.98 -12.51
N LYS A 167 5.54 -22.84 -12.07
CA LYS A 167 6.79 -23.10 -12.79
C LYS A 167 6.54 -23.71 -14.18
N ASP A 168 5.61 -24.65 -14.28
CA ASP A 168 5.30 -25.31 -15.54
C ASP A 168 4.69 -24.31 -16.56
N TYR A 169 3.88 -23.37 -16.09
CA TYR A 169 3.37 -22.30 -16.94
C TYR A 169 4.49 -21.35 -17.39
N TYR A 170 5.37 -20.94 -16.49
CA TYR A 170 6.54 -20.11 -16.83
C TYR A 170 7.43 -20.80 -17.87
N ASP A 171 7.76 -22.09 -17.69
CA ASP A 171 8.62 -22.83 -18.60
C ASP A 171 8.00 -23.02 -20.00
N SER A 172 6.66 -23.09 -20.08
CA SER A 172 5.96 -23.33 -21.36
C SER A 172 5.52 -22.05 -22.08
N SER A 173 5.40 -20.93 -21.37
CA SER A 173 4.75 -19.70 -21.83
C SER A 173 5.46 -18.44 -21.32
N ALA A 174 6.78 -18.44 -21.26
CA ALA A 174 7.58 -17.35 -20.71
C ALA A 174 7.25 -15.98 -21.34
N ASP A 175 6.97 -15.95 -22.66
CA ASP A 175 6.61 -14.71 -23.38
C ASP A 175 5.23 -14.15 -22.97
N GLU A 176 4.35 -14.99 -22.42
CA GLU A 176 3.01 -14.61 -21.98
C GLU A 176 2.92 -14.38 -20.46
N PHE A 177 3.91 -14.81 -19.72
CA PHE A 177 3.87 -14.83 -18.25
C PHE A 177 3.58 -13.45 -17.63
N ALA A 178 4.11 -12.39 -18.22
CA ALA A 178 3.91 -11.00 -17.77
C ALA A 178 2.62 -10.34 -18.34
N THR A 179 1.94 -10.98 -19.28
CA THR A 179 0.78 -10.38 -19.97
C THR A 179 -0.50 -11.18 -19.86
N ASN A 180 -0.40 -12.47 -19.53
CA ASN A 180 -1.51 -13.39 -19.34
C ASN A 180 -1.25 -14.25 -18.08
N PRO A 181 -1.29 -13.65 -16.88
CA PRO A 181 -0.89 -14.31 -15.64
C PRO A 181 -1.81 -15.48 -15.29
N VAL A 182 -1.21 -16.53 -14.72
CA VAL A 182 -1.92 -17.71 -14.17
C VAL A 182 -1.45 -17.92 -12.74
N GLY A 183 -2.31 -17.57 -11.79
CA GLY A 183 -2.07 -17.70 -10.36
C GLY A 183 -2.92 -18.76 -9.70
N SER A 184 -2.93 -18.77 -8.37
CA SER A 184 -3.77 -19.62 -7.51
C SER A 184 -4.74 -18.81 -6.64
N GLY A 185 -4.80 -17.49 -6.86
CA GLY A 185 -5.66 -16.57 -6.12
C GLY A 185 -7.14 -16.65 -6.49
N PRO A 186 -7.97 -15.82 -5.82
CA PRO A 186 -9.43 -15.87 -5.94
C PRO A 186 -9.97 -15.41 -7.30
N TYR A 187 -9.20 -14.68 -8.10
CA TYR A 187 -9.64 -14.18 -9.40
C TYR A 187 -8.67 -14.54 -10.51
N LYS A 188 -9.23 -14.83 -11.69
CA LYS A 188 -8.50 -15.07 -12.94
C LYS A 188 -8.47 -13.82 -13.78
N TYR A 189 -7.35 -13.56 -14.41
CA TYR A 189 -7.24 -12.54 -15.46
C TYR A 189 -8.04 -12.96 -16.69
N THR A 190 -8.86 -12.04 -17.22
CA THR A 190 -9.69 -12.28 -18.43
C THR A 190 -9.36 -11.35 -19.57
N GLY A 191 -8.72 -10.21 -19.31
CA GLY A 191 -8.32 -9.31 -20.38
C GLY A 191 -7.91 -7.92 -19.92
N ARG A 192 -7.30 -7.18 -20.86
CA ARG A 192 -6.87 -5.80 -20.68
C ARG A 192 -7.10 -4.99 -21.95
N SER A 193 -7.63 -3.79 -21.80
CA SER A 193 -7.58 -2.74 -22.81
C SER A 193 -6.58 -1.70 -22.37
N LYS A 194 -5.39 -1.67 -22.95
CA LYS A 194 -4.29 -0.80 -22.55
C LYS A 194 -4.71 0.66 -22.43
N GLY A 195 -4.43 1.29 -21.30
CA GLY A 195 -4.80 2.67 -20.97
C GLY A 195 -6.29 2.87 -20.65
N SER A 196 -7.06 1.78 -20.50
CA SER A 196 -8.49 1.85 -20.21
C SER A 196 -8.88 0.96 -19.04
N ASN A 197 -8.71 -0.38 -19.15
CA ASN A 197 -9.15 -1.26 -18.09
C ASN A 197 -8.44 -2.62 -18.07
N ILE A 198 -8.50 -3.27 -16.90
CA ILE A 198 -8.11 -4.67 -16.66
C ILE A 198 -9.32 -5.39 -16.04
N THR A 199 -9.65 -6.60 -16.53
CA THR A 199 -10.77 -7.39 -16.04
C THR A 199 -10.33 -8.71 -15.45
N LEU A 200 -10.95 -9.06 -14.34
CA LEU A 200 -10.76 -10.33 -13.63
C LEU A 200 -12.14 -10.98 -13.43
N GLU A 201 -12.19 -12.31 -13.40
CA GLU A 201 -13.38 -13.09 -13.02
C GLU A 201 -13.08 -14.02 -11.84
N ALA A 202 -14.06 -14.28 -10.99
CA ALA A 202 -13.93 -15.19 -9.86
C ALA A 202 -13.49 -16.59 -10.32
N TYR A 203 -12.52 -17.17 -9.60
CA TYR A 203 -12.05 -18.52 -9.86
C TYR A 203 -12.86 -19.54 -9.04
N ASP A 204 -13.72 -20.33 -9.73
CA ASP A 204 -14.59 -21.34 -9.10
C ASP A 204 -13.80 -22.42 -8.36
N GLY A 205 -12.54 -22.66 -8.75
CA GLY A 205 -11.65 -23.65 -8.14
C GLY A 205 -10.84 -23.11 -6.96
N TYR A 206 -11.10 -21.89 -6.48
CA TYR A 206 -10.33 -21.32 -5.38
C TYR A 206 -10.53 -22.12 -4.09
N TYR A 207 -9.46 -22.64 -3.51
CA TYR A 207 -9.47 -23.58 -2.38
C TYR A 207 -10.12 -23.04 -1.10
N ARG A 208 -10.24 -21.69 -0.95
CA ARG A 208 -10.92 -21.05 0.19
C ARG A 208 -12.39 -20.74 -0.08
N GLY A 209 -12.92 -21.20 -1.20
CA GLY A 209 -14.29 -20.97 -1.64
C GLY A 209 -14.40 -19.85 -2.67
N GLU A 210 -15.47 -19.89 -3.44
CA GLU A 210 -15.73 -18.97 -4.52
C GLU A 210 -15.95 -17.54 -4.00
N ALA A 211 -15.31 -16.55 -4.65
CA ALA A 211 -15.46 -15.15 -4.31
C ALA A 211 -16.92 -14.67 -4.56
N PRO A 212 -17.48 -13.84 -3.67
CA PRO A 212 -18.87 -13.36 -3.81
C PRO A 212 -19.03 -12.37 -4.97
N ILE A 213 -18.01 -11.59 -5.30
CA ILE A 213 -17.93 -10.72 -6.49
C ILE A 213 -17.50 -11.61 -7.65
N LYS A 214 -18.25 -11.61 -8.75
CA LYS A 214 -18.00 -12.49 -9.90
C LYS A 214 -17.08 -11.87 -10.94
N GLU A 215 -17.13 -10.57 -11.08
CA GLU A 215 -16.31 -9.80 -12.00
C GLU A 215 -15.73 -8.57 -11.30
N VAL A 216 -14.43 -8.34 -11.47
CA VAL A 216 -13.75 -7.13 -11.03
C VAL A 216 -13.16 -6.44 -12.24
N ASN A 217 -13.52 -5.17 -12.43
CA ASN A 217 -12.99 -4.31 -13.47
C ASN A 217 -12.16 -3.18 -12.84
N PHE A 218 -10.87 -3.15 -13.13
CA PHE A 218 -10.00 -2.02 -12.77
C PHE A 218 -10.02 -1.04 -13.93
N GLU A 219 -10.59 0.15 -13.72
CA GLU A 219 -10.71 1.20 -14.72
C GLU A 219 -9.68 2.29 -14.49
N VAL A 220 -8.92 2.63 -15.54
CA VAL A 220 -7.82 3.60 -15.47
C VAL A 220 -8.38 5.02 -15.56
N ILE A 221 -8.40 5.74 -14.45
CA ILE A 221 -8.88 7.14 -14.35
C ILE A 221 -7.82 7.98 -13.61
N PRO A 222 -6.86 8.58 -14.32
CA PRO A 222 -5.76 9.31 -13.69
C PRO A 222 -6.17 10.62 -13.00
N ASP A 223 -7.28 11.22 -13.39
CA ASP A 223 -7.74 12.50 -12.86
C ASP A 223 -8.71 12.31 -11.70
N GLN A 224 -8.33 12.79 -10.50
CA GLN A 224 -9.11 12.65 -9.26
C GLN A 224 -10.50 13.30 -9.32
N SER A 225 -10.66 14.40 -10.07
CA SER A 225 -11.97 15.04 -10.24
C SER A 225 -12.89 14.16 -11.09
N THR A 226 -12.35 13.48 -12.09
CA THR A 226 -13.08 12.50 -12.92
C THR A 226 -13.45 11.27 -12.09
N THR A 227 -12.54 10.77 -11.25
CA THR A 227 -12.81 9.67 -10.30
C THR A 227 -13.94 10.03 -9.35
N ALA A 228 -13.96 11.25 -8.79
CA ALA A 228 -15.04 11.71 -7.90
C ALA A 228 -16.40 11.76 -8.63
N ILE A 229 -16.45 12.16 -9.91
CA ILE A 229 -17.67 12.15 -10.72
C ILE A 229 -18.12 10.71 -11.00
N ALA A 230 -17.20 9.81 -11.37
CA ALA A 230 -17.49 8.40 -11.64
C ALA A 230 -18.06 7.68 -10.40
N LEU A 231 -17.54 7.98 -9.19
CA LEU A 231 -18.13 7.52 -7.93
C LEU A 231 -19.54 8.07 -7.70
N GLN A 232 -19.76 9.37 -7.94
CA GLN A 232 -21.09 9.99 -7.76
C GLN A 232 -22.13 9.45 -8.72
N THR A 233 -21.75 9.12 -9.95
CA THR A 233 -22.65 8.54 -10.97
C THR A 233 -22.83 7.03 -10.81
N GLY A 234 -21.98 6.36 -10.01
CA GLY A 234 -21.97 4.91 -9.84
C GLY A 234 -21.34 4.16 -11.03
N GLU A 235 -20.57 4.86 -11.86
CA GLU A 235 -19.75 4.26 -12.92
C GLU A 235 -18.63 3.42 -12.33
N VAL A 236 -17.98 3.91 -11.27
CA VAL A 236 -17.09 3.12 -10.41
C VAL A 236 -17.72 2.91 -9.02
N ASN A 237 -17.34 1.82 -8.35
CA ASN A 237 -17.88 1.44 -7.05
C ASN A 237 -16.89 1.62 -5.92
N PHE A 238 -15.58 1.66 -6.23
CA PHE A 238 -14.51 1.84 -5.28
C PHE A 238 -13.39 2.67 -5.90
N ALA A 239 -12.78 3.53 -5.11
CA ALA A 239 -11.58 4.29 -5.51
C ALA A 239 -10.85 4.82 -4.28
N THR A 240 -9.54 4.98 -4.39
CA THR A 240 -8.78 5.86 -3.49
C THR A 240 -9.00 7.31 -3.93
N ILE A 241 -9.28 8.20 -2.97
CA ILE A 241 -9.59 9.60 -3.23
C ILE A 241 -8.66 10.54 -2.45
N GLU A 242 -8.44 11.71 -3.00
CA GLU A 242 -7.70 12.79 -2.31
C GLU A 242 -8.60 13.56 -1.35
N SER A 243 -8.01 14.15 -0.30
CA SER A 243 -8.70 14.97 0.71
C SER A 243 -9.54 16.09 0.10
N SER A 244 -9.08 16.69 -1.00
CA SER A 244 -9.79 17.75 -1.74
C SER A 244 -11.17 17.36 -2.24
N THR A 245 -11.44 16.05 -2.45
CA THR A 245 -12.72 15.53 -2.96
C THR A 245 -13.67 15.05 -1.87
N ILE A 246 -13.20 14.88 -0.63
CA ILE A 246 -13.97 14.34 0.51
C ILE A 246 -15.24 15.14 0.74
N ALA A 247 -15.16 16.47 0.82
CA ALA A 247 -16.32 17.33 1.08
C ALA A 247 -17.40 17.20 0.02
N GLN A 248 -17.01 17.01 -1.25
CA GLN A 248 -17.93 16.80 -2.37
C GLN A 248 -18.62 15.44 -2.28
N LEU A 249 -17.87 14.38 -1.97
CA LEU A 249 -18.36 13.01 -1.95
C LEU A 249 -19.21 12.73 -0.70
N SER A 250 -18.83 13.28 0.46
CA SER A 250 -19.60 13.15 1.72
C SER A 250 -21.02 13.71 1.66
N ALA A 251 -21.32 14.58 0.68
CA ALA A 251 -22.68 15.09 0.47
C ALA A 251 -23.60 14.04 -0.17
N ASN A 252 -23.08 12.95 -0.74
CA ASN A 252 -23.87 11.90 -1.37
C ASN A 252 -24.11 10.75 -0.37
N PRO A 253 -25.38 10.50 0.06
CA PRO A 253 -25.68 9.46 1.06
C PRO A 253 -25.45 8.02 0.58
N ASN A 254 -25.15 7.81 -0.69
CA ASN A 254 -24.86 6.50 -1.27
C ASN A 254 -23.36 6.22 -1.35
N ILE A 255 -22.51 7.15 -0.91
CA ILE A 255 -21.06 7.00 -0.87
C ILE A 255 -20.64 6.92 0.61
N GLU A 256 -19.90 5.88 0.93
CA GLU A 256 -19.23 5.72 2.21
C GLU A 256 -17.75 6.08 2.01
N ILE A 257 -17.22 6.89 2.89
CA ILE A 257 -15.80 7.24 2.92
C ILE A 257 -15.20 6.52 4.13
N ALA A 258 -14.27 5.62 3.85
CA ALA A 258 -13.46 4.97 4.87
C ALA A 258 -12.10 5.68 4.95
N GLU A 259 -11.75 6.16 6.13
CA GLU A 259 -10.42 6.68 6.41
C GLU A 259 -9.57 5.54 6.96
N VAL A 260 -8.47 5.27 6.28
CA VAL A 260 -7.51 4.24 6.69
C VAL A 260 -6.19 4.95 6.97
N ALA A 261 -5.59 4.65 8.13
CA ALA A 261 -4.28 5.20 8.45
C ALA A 261 -3.26 4.76 7.40
N ASN A 262 -2.59 5.74 6.78
CA ASN A 262 -1.48 5.47 5.89
C ASN A 262 -0.28 4.99 6.72
N SER A 263 0.36 3.92 6.30
CA SER A 263 1.59 3.41 6.91
C SER A 263 2.82 4.26 6.59
N GLY A 264 2.70 5.21 5.67
CA GLY A 264 3.74 6.16 5.31
C GLY A 264 3.96 7.26 6.33
N PHE A 265 5.11 7.88 6.28
CA PHE A 265 5.45 9.06 7.07
C PHE A 265 6.29 10.05 6.28
N THR A 266 6.02 11.32 6.51
CA THR A 266 6.84 12.42 5.99
C THR A 266 7.92 12.76 6.99
N TYR A 267 9.15 12.89 6.53
CA TYR A 267 10.29 13.20 7.38
C TYR A 267 11.29 14.14 6.72
N VAL A 268 12.11 14.75 7.57
CA VAL A 268 13.27 15.53 7.15
C VAL A 268 14.51 14.67 7.30
N SER A 269 15.22 14.45 6.20
CA SER A 269 16.51 13.76 6.20
C SER A 269 17.65 14.77 6.15
N MET A 270 18.68 14.52 6.96
CA MET A 270 19.90 15.34 7.04
C MET A 270 21.11 14.44 6.79
N ASN A 271 21.95 14.82 5.82
CA ASN A 271 23.17 14.06 5.53
C ASN A 271 24.23 14.33 6.61
N THR A 272 24.41 13.35 7.49
CA THR A 272 25.31 13.44 8.64
C THR A 272 26.82 13.45 8.28
N GLU A 273 27.17 13.20 7.03
CA GLU A 273 28.53 13.34 6.52
C GLU A 273 28.87 14.78 6.10
N LYS A 274 27.87 15.68 6.04
CA LYS A 274 28.03 17.06 5.65
C LYS A 274 27.86 18.02 6.83
N GLU A 275 28.71 19.06 6.89
CA GLU A 275 28.51 20.18 7.81
C GLU A 275 27.31 21.03 7.36
N PRO A 276 26.53 21.56 8.33
CA PRO A 276 26.66 21.43 9.78
C PRO A 276 25.90 20.22 10.35
N PHE A 277 25.33 19.35 9.51
CA PHE A 277 24.44 18.24 9.90
C PHE A 277 25.20 17.07 10.58
N ASN A 278 26.53 17.04 10.52
CA ASN A 278 27.38 16.13 11.29
C ASN A 278 27.31 16.40 12.81
N ASP A 279 26.99 17.62 13.25
CA ASP A 279 26.80 17.95 14.66
C ASP A 279 25.39 17.54 15.12
N VAL A 280 25.31 16.72 16.17
CA VAL A 280 24.04 16.25 16.75
C VAL A 280 23.19 17.41 17.30
N LYS A 281 23.82 18.47 17.85
CA LYS A 281 23.09 19.62 18.39
C LYS A 281 22.39 20.42 17.28
N VAL A 282 23.00 20.51 16.11
CA VAL A 282 22.36 21.14 14.94
C VAL A 282 21.13 20.35 14.51
N ARG A 283 21.23 19.01 14.43
CA ARG A 283 20.08 18.16 14.09
C ARG A 283 18.97 18.23 15.16
N GLN A 284 19.32 18.30 16.43
CA GLN A 284 18.36 18.52 17.53
C GLN A 284 17.72 19.90 17.43
N ALA A 285 18.48 20.94 17.13
CA ALA A 285 17.97 22.30 16.94
C ALA A 285 16.94 22.35 15.82
N ILE A 286 17.23 21.73 14.69
CA ILE A 286 16.28 21.61 13.55
C ILE A 286 15.00 20.90 14.00
N ASN A 287 15.09 19.84 14.78
CA ASN A 287 13.91 19.15 15.30
C ASN A 287 13.04 20.03 16.21
N TYR A 288 13.63 20.85 17.08
CA TYR A 288 12.90 21.82 17.91
C TYR A 288 12.37 23.02 17.13
N ALA A 289 13.00 23.37 15.99
CA ALA A 289 12.58 24.49 15.16
C ALA A 289 11.33 24.19 14.33
N ILE A 290 11.02 22.93 14.01
CA ILE A 290 9.91 22.53 13.13
C ILE A 290 8.61 22.49 13.90
N ASN A 291 7.62 23.27 13.47
CA ASN A 291 6.24 23.24 13.97
C ASN A 291 5.43 22.19 13.20
N ARG A 292 5.43 20.96 13.71
CA ARG A 292 4.78 19.82 13.08
C ARG A 292 3.26 19.97 12.99
N GLU A 293 2.62 20.55 14.02
CA GLU A 293 1.17 20.79 14.01
C GLU A 293 0.80 21.79 12.91
N ASN A 294 1.58 22.86 12.73
CA ASN A 294 1.37 23.81 11.65
C ASN A 294 1.59 23.13 10.27
N LEU A 295 2.60 22.28 10.15
CA LEU A 295 2.87 21.53 8.93
C LEU A 295 1.68 20.64 8.57
N VAL A 296 1.12 19.89 9.53
CA VAL A 296 -0.09 19.08 9.33
C VAL A 296 -1.25 19.93 8.84
N GLN A 297 -1.49 21.11 9.45
CA GLN A 297 -2.59 22.00 9.02
C GLN A 297 -2.40 22.57 7.61
N VAL A 298 -1.18 22.93 7.24
CA VAL A 298 -0.91 23.63 5.96
C VAL A 298 -0.73 22.65 4.79
N CYS A 299 -0.10 21.50 5.03
CA CYS A 299 0.26 20.58 3.95
C CYS A 299 -0.70 19.39 3.83
N TYR A 300 -1.47 19.09 4.88
CA TYR A 300 -2.36 17.93 4.93
C TYR A 300 -3.80 18.28 5.37
N ASP A 301 -4.17 19.56 5.37
CA ASP A 301 -5.51 20.04 5.76
C ASP A 301 -5.98 19.53 7.14
N GLY A 302 -5.03 19.14 8.01
CA GLY A 302 -5.32 18.55 9.32
C GLY A 302 -5.52 17.03 9.31
N GLU A 303 -5.45 16.36 8.15
CA GLU A 303 -5.73 14.94 7.96
C GLU A 303 -4.49 14.03 8.17
N ALA A 304 -3.50 14.48 8.93
CA ALA A 304 -2.32 13.70 9.30
C ALA A 304 -2.07 13.79 10.81
N GLU A 305 -1.37 12.81 11.36
CA GLU A 305 -0.94 12.82 12.76
C GLU A 305 0.53 13.21 12.88
N VAL A 306 0.85 13.98 13.94
CA VAL A 306 2.24 14.23 14.30
C VAL A 306 2.84 12.95 14.85
N ASN A 307 3.93 12.50 14.26
CA ASN A 307 4.67 11.32 14.67
C ASN A 307 6.13 11.65 15.00
N SER A 308 6.65 11.12 16.08
CA SER A 308 8.08 11.22 16.47
C SER A 308 8.85 9.92 16.24
N ASN A 309 8.16 8.89 15.77
CA ASN A 309 8.72 7.59 15.38
C ASN A 309 8.92 7.50 13.87
N ILE A 310 9.79 6.60 13.45
CA ILE A 310 9.93 6.21 12.04
C ILE A 310 8.88 5.18 11.61
N CYS A 311 8.02 4.71 12.53
CA CYS A 311 6.91 3.82 12.26
C CYS A 311 5.60 4.37 12.85
N SER A 312 4.48 4.03 12.24
CA SER A 312 3.15 4.33 12.75
C SER A 312 2.81 3.49 13.98
N LYS A 313 1.77 3.88 14.72
CA LYS A 313 1.36 3.19 15.96
C LYS A 313 1.00 1.72 15.78
N ASP A 314 0.58 1.37 14.59
CA ASP A 314 0.11 0.02 14.25
C ASP A 314 1.24 -0.89 13.76
N ARG A 315 2.49 -0.40 13.75
CA ARG A 315 3.65 -1.12 13.25
C ARG A 315 4.45 -1.82 14.33
N PHE A 316 4.97 -3.00 14.00
CA PHE A 316 5.97 -3.69 14.84
C PHE A 316 7.19 -2.79 15.08
N GLY A 317 7.59 -2.66 16.34
CA GLY A 317 8.70 -1.79 16.75
C GLY A 317 8.29 -0.37 17.15
N TYR A 318 7.00 0.00 17.02
CA TYR A 318 6.51 1.24 17.62
C TYR A 318 6.61 1.20 19.15
N SER A 319 6.95 2.33 19.74
CA SER A 319 6.99 2.50 21.20
C SER A 319 6.61 3.92 21.59
N ASP A 320 5.68 4.05 22.52
CA ASP A 320 5.32 5.34 23.13
C ASP A 320 6.43 5.92 24.02
N ASP A 321 7.43 5.10 24.40
CA ASP A 321 8.57 5.50 25.23
C ASP A 321 9.65 6.27 24.45
N GLN A 322 9.41 6.60 23.17
CA GLN A 322 10.33 7.38 22.36
C GLN A 322 10.37 8.84 22.81
N PHE A 323 11.58 9.45 22.71
CA PHE A 323 11.74 10.88 23.00
C PHE A 323 10.96 11.72 21.97
N GLN A 324 10.08 12.60 22.49
CA GLN A 324 9.22 13.46 21.68
C GLN A 324 9.87 14.85 21.57
N TYR A 325 10.19 15.29 20.33
CA TYR A 325 10.56 16.66 20.06
C TYR A 325 9.31 17.53 19.97
N THR A 326 9.19 18.52 20.83
CA THR A 326 8.14 19.56 20.78
C THR A 326 8.65 20.79 20.03
N TYR A 327 7.76 21.57 19.43
CA TYR A 327 8.14 22.86 18.85
C TYR A 327 8.62 23.83 19.93
N ASP A 328 9.89 24.17 19.93
CA ASP A 328 10.55 25.08 20.87
C ASP A 328 11.67 25.86 20.17
N PRO A 329 11.34 26.98 19.50
CA PRO A 329 12.33 27.78 18.78
C PRO A 329 13.40 28.39 19.68
N GLU A 330 13.13 28.64 20.97
CA GLU A 330 14.13 29.16 21.89
C GLU A 330 15.15 28.06 22.25
N LYS A 331 14.68 26.82 22.47
CA LYS A 331 15.58 25.68 22.66
C LYS A 331 16.43 25.39 21.42
N ALA A 332 15.84 25.55 20.23
CA ALA A 332 16.59 25.45 18.97
C ALA A 332 17.75 26.45 18.91
N LYS A 333 17.52 27.74 19.25
CA LYS A 333 18.55 28.78 19.29
C LYS A 333 19.63 28.49 20.32
N GLU A 334 19.27 27.98 21.51
CA GLU A 334 20.24 27.56 22.52
C GLU A 334 21.18 26.48 21.98
N LEU A 335 20.64 25.44 21.36
CA LEU A 335 21.42 24.33 20.80
C LEU A 335 22.33 24.78 19.66
N LEU A 336 21.86 25.70 18.80
CA LEU A 336 22.70 26.31 17.74
C LEU A 336 23.88 27.06 18.33
N ALA A 337 23.64 27.87 19.37
CA ALA A 337 24.71 28.59 20.08
C ALA A 337 25.71 27.62 20.75
N GLU A 338 25.22 26.53 21.35
CA GLU A 338 26.08 25.48 21.93
C GLU A 338 26.88 24.71 20.87
N ALA A 339 26.36 24.60 19.64
CA ALA A 339 27.06 24.02 18.49
C ALA A 339 28.06 25.00 17.85
N GLY A 340 28.11 26.25 18.34
CA GLY A 340 28.96 27.31 17.78
C GLY A 340 28.46 27.87 16.45
N ILE A 341 27.16 27.69 16.13
CA ILE A 341 26.53 28.24 14.94
C ILE A 341 26.11 29.68 15.21
N GLU A 342 26.74 30.62 14.52
CA GLU A 342 26.36 32.05 14.54
C GLU A 342 25.18 32.24 13.58
N THR A 343 24.05 32.71 14.08
CA THR A 343 22.87 33.02 13.24
C THR A 343 22.86 34.49 12.83
N PRO A 344 22.43 34.84 11.58
CA PRO A 344 21.85 33.93 10.59
C PRO A 344 22.91 33.03 9.92
N TYR A 345 22.59 31.73 9.81
CA TYR A 345 23.43 30.72 9.19
C TYR A 345 22.77 30.16 7.92
N ASP A 346 23.52 30.01 6.84
CA ASP A 346 23.04 29.42 5.58
C ASP A 346 23.32 27.92 5.54
N LEU A 347 22.25 27.12 5.55
CA LEU A 347 22.30 25.67 5.43
C LEU A 347 22.51 25.17 3.99
N GLY A 348 22.48 26.12 3.00
CA GLY A 348 22.53 25.81 1.60
C GLY A 348 21.19 25.38 1.01
N GLU A 349 21.20 24.38 0.12
CA GLU A 349 20.01 23.91 -0.57
C GLU A 349 19.26 22.84 0.21
N MET A 350 17.94 23.03 0.37
CA MET A 350 16.99 21.98 0.71
C MET A 350 16.51 21.34 -0.59
N LEU A 351 16.98 20.14 -0.86
CA LEU A 351 16.62 19.38 -2.06
C LEU A 351 15.25 18.74 -1.88
N VAL A 352 14.33 18.92 -2.82
CA VAL A 352 12.99 18.30 -2.77
C VAL A 352 12.50 17.95 -4.17
N ALA A 353 11.64 16.92 -4.26
CA ALA A 353 10.84 16.71 -5.44
C ALA A 353 9.68 17.73 -5.50
N GLU A 354 9.14 17.99 -6.69
CA GLU A 354 8.07 18.97 -6.91
C GLU A 354 6.86 18.75 -5.97
N LYS A 355 6.44 17.51 -5.77
CA LYS A 355 5.32 17.13 -4.88
C LYS A 355 5.53 17.51 -3.41
N TYR A 356 6.76 17.74 -2.96
CA TYR A 356 7.10 18.12 -1.59
C TYR A 356 7.38 19.63 -1.42
N SER A 357 7.13 20.45 -2.44
CA SER A 357 7.45 21.90 -2.44
C SER A 357 6.71 22.67 -1.35
N ASN A 358 5.46 22.29 -1.05
CA ASN A 358 4.67 22.90 0.02
C ASN A 358 5.30 22.63 1.39
N ILE A 359 5.72 21.40 1.65
CA ILE A 359 6.41 20.99 2.86
C ILE A 359 7.71 21.78 3.03
N ALA A 360 8.52 21.85 1.97
CA ALA A 360 9.76 22.63 1.97
C ALA A 360 9.55 24.10 2.31
N THR A 361 8.46 24.70 1.83
CA THR A 361 8.11 26.10 2.09
C THR A 361 7.80 26.34 3.58
N VAL A 362 7.06 25.44 4.22
CA VAL A 362 6.78 25.52 5.66
C VAL A 362 8.07 25.34 6.45
N LEU A 363 8.88 24.33 6.13
CA LEU A 363 10.17 24.07 6.78
C LEU A 363 11.13 25.27 6.64
N GLN A 364 11.21 25.89 5.46
CA GLN A 364 12.02 27.09 5.23
C GLN A 364 11.61 28.22 6.18
N SER A 365 10.31 28.44 6.36
CA SER A 365 9.78 29.46 7.29
C SER A 365 10.13 29.15 8.74
N ASP A 366 9.97 27.91 9.18
CA ASP A 366 10.26 27.48 10.54
C ASP A 366 11.76 27.59 10.86
N LEU A 367 12.62 27.18 9.95
CA LEU A 367 14.08 27.29 10.07
C LEU A 367 14.52 28.74 10.11
N ALA A 368 13.93 29.60 9.27
CA ALA A 368 14.23 31.04 9.27
C ALA A 368 13.89 31.73 10.61
N ALA A 369 12.85 31.27 11.32
CA ALA A 369 12.45 31.80 12.63
C ALA A 369 13.52 31.59 13.73
N VAL A 370 14.41 30.60 13.55
CA VAL A 370 15.55 30.35 14.45
C VAL A 370 16.89 30.84 13.88
N GLY A 371 16.85 31.52 12.72
CA GLY A 371 18.03 32.07 12.06
C GLY A 371 18.79 31.09 11.16
N LEU A 372 18.18 29.98 10.77
CA LEU A 372 18.69 29.06 9.77
C LEU A 372 18.05 29.33 8.41
N ASN A 373 18.84 29.70 7.42
CA ASN A 373 18.36 29.98 6.07
C ASN A 373 18.58 28.76 5.17
N VAL A 374 17.60 28.43 4.33
CA VAL A 374 17.76 27.42 3.30
C VAL A 374 17.18 27.93 1.98
N THR A 375 17.75 27.47 0.86
CA THR A 375 17.23 27.72 -0.49
C THR A 375 16.54 26.44 -0.97
N ILE A 376 15.27 26.53 -1.39
CA ILE A 376 14.55 25.36 -1.88
C ILE A 376 15.01 25.03 -3.30
N ALA A 377 15.54 23.82 -3.51
CA ALA A 377 15.98 23.30 -4.80
C ALA A 377 15.02 22.18 -5.25
N VAL A 378 14.10 22.51 -6.15
CA VAL A 378 13.10 21.56 -6.68
C VAL A 378 13.69 20.80 -7.86
N LYS A 379 13.54 19.46 -7.85
CA LYS A 379 13.95 18.57 -8.94
C LYS A 379 12.82 17.66 -9.38
N GLU A 380 12.91 17.19 -10.61
CA GLU A 380 12.10 16.06 -11.11
C GLU A 380 12.39 14.81 -10.27
N PHE A 381 11.36 13.97 -10.06
CA PHE A 381 11.38 12.91 -9.04
C PHE A 381 12.54 11.91 -9.22
N ASN A 382 12.79 11.40 -10.43
CA ASN A 382 13.87 10.44 -10.65
C ASN A 382 15.26 11.06 -10.44
N SER A 383 15.44 12.32 -10.85
CA SER A 383 16.67 13.08 -10.60
C SER A 383 16.87 13.35 -9.11
N TYR A 384 15.78 13.62 -8.38
CA TYR A 384 15.77 13.79 -6.94
C TYR A 384 16.20 12.51 -6.22
N ILE A 385 15.62 11.35 -6.58
CA ILE A 385 16.00 10.04 -6.02
C ILE A 385 17.47 9.71 -6.31
N GLY A 386 17.96 10.01 -7.53
CA GLY A 386 19.36 9.82 -7.88
C GLY A 386 20.33 10.61 -7.00
N ASP A 387 19.98 11.86 -6.65
CA ASP A 387 20.79 12.65 -5.71
C ASP A 387 20.71 12.14 -4.27
N LEU A 388 19.54 11.69 -3.83
CA LEU A 388 19.40 11.09 -2.50
C LEU A 388 20.28 9.84 -2.32
N THR A 389 20.18 8.91 -3.26
CA THR A 389 20.93 7.65 -3.22
C THR A 389 22.44 7.85 -3.36
N SER A 390 22.86 8.92 -4.05
CA SER A 390 24.26 9.32 -4.19
C SER A 390 24.79 10.18 -3.04
N GLY A 391 23.95 10.55 -2.04
CA GLY A 391 24.35 11.44 -0.94
C GLY A 391 24.57 12.91 -1.37
N ASN A 392 24.06 13.34 -2.52
CA ASN A 392 24.24 14.67 -3.08
C ASN A 392 23.23 15.71 -2.51
N TYR A 393 22.93 15.62 -1.22
CA TYR A 393 22.07 16.59 -0.51
C TYR A 393 22.66 16.92 0.86
N GLY A 394 22.28 18.05 1.43
CA GLY A 394 22.53 18.40 2.83
C GLY A 394 21.30 18.10 3.69
N ILE A 395 20.18 18.71 3.32
CA ILE A 395 18.88 18.54 3.96
C ILE A 395 17.82 18.32 2.87
N THR A 396 16.83 17.48 3.18
CA THR A 396 15.71 17.17 2.28
C THR A 396 14.45 16.86 3.07
N ALA A 397 13.29 17.03 2.47
CA ALA A 397 12.01 16.52 2.97
C ALA A 397 11.45 15.52 1.97
N LEU A 398 10.97 14.39 2.47
CA LEU A 398 10.38 13.34 1.64
C LEU A 398 9.37 12.52 2.44
N GLU A 399 8.54 11.83 1.71
CA GLU A 399 7.61 10.84 2.23
C GLU A 399 8.14 9.44 1.92
N MET A 400 8.06 8.57 2.89
CA MET A 400 8.32 7.15 2.72
C MET A 400 7.00 6.42 2.99
N THR A 401 6.51 5.70 2.01
CA THR A 401 5.48 4.70 2.19
C THR A 401 6.22 3.40 2.49
N LEU A 402 5.94 2.81 3.62
CA LEU A 402 6.50 1.50 3.95
C LEU A 402 5.56 0.47 3.30
N ASP A 403 5.87 0.09 2.07
CA ASP A 403 5.19 -1.01 1.41
C ASP A 403 5.48 -2.30 2.20
N GLY A 404 4.44 -3.05 2.51
CA GLY A 404 4.61 -4.33 3.19
C GLY A 404 3.74 -4.56 4.42
N ASP A 405 2.77 -3.68 4.67
CA ASP A 405 1.79 -3.83 5.74
C ASP A 405 0.36 -3.82 5.21
N THR A 406 0.15 -4.41 4.06
CA THR A 406 -1.22 -4.67 3.59
C THR A 406 -1.54 -6.15 3.71
#